data_f1ed8a4ee375a94c3d712f5b96e7ea0b
#
_entry.id   f1ed8a4ee375a94c3d712f5b96e7ea0b
#
_cell.length_a   1.000
_cell.length_b   1.000
_cell.length_c   1.000
_cell.angle_alpha   90.00
_cell.angle_beta   90.00
_cell.angle_gamma   90.00
#
_symmetry.space_group_name_H-M   'P 1'
#
loop_
_entity.id
_entity.type
_entity.pdbx_description
1 polymer ?
#
loop_
_entity_poly.entity_id
_entity_poly.type
_entity_poly.pdbx_seq_one_letter_code
_entity_poly.pdbx_strand_id
1 'polypeptide(L)'
;MRGWFPAALWLAGSIWGAPAHAVEITQNGLSFSDEGGGFTLKGVSGSGTLDDPFVVLEEVTGPREAVLTIRGLREVGNRIGSHHIAGVAMTKIVVNRSEDTWQNYQLELREVPTRHSPYEDGLSFAQNTVIASAFTASSFPSLQRLDEPQDTLGFSGKSVAPGESAEFTFLVTDMSPIGRFYLYQQPLQPVSEMMPDLEPTNVQQGDARLSREGSVN
;
A
#
# COMPACT_ATOMS: atom_id res chain seq x y z
N MET A 1 17.25 21.57 -67.57
CA MET A 1 16.06 21.58 -66.70
C MET A 1 16.43 21.01 -65.33
N ARG A 2 16.54 21.88 -64.34
CA ARG A 2 16.95 21.50 -62.96
C ARG A 2 15.71 21.56 -62.09
N GLY A 3 15.26 20.37 -61.65
CA GLY A 3 14.12 20.25 -60.71
C GLY A 3 14.54 20.54 -59.26
N TRP A 4 13.90 21.51 -58.67
CA TRP A 4 13.99 21.80 -57.24
C TRP A 4 12.96 20.97 -56.49
N PHE A 5 13.39 20.15 -55.51
CA PHE A 5 12.51 19.51 -54.52
C PHE A 5 12.54 20.39 -53.26
N PRO A 6 11.39 20.76 -52.71
CA PRO A 6 11.36 21.41 -51.42
C PRO A 6 11.52 20.38 -50.27
N ALA A 7 12.48 20.63 -49.41
CA ALA A 7 12.65 19.87 -48.15
C ALA A 7 11.53 20.24 -47.18
N ALA A 8 10.73 19.25 -46.82
CA ALA A 8 9.71 19.39 -45.78
C ALA A 8 10.39 19.32 -44.40
N LEU A 9 10.37 20.44 -43.68
CA LEU A 9 10.86 20.55 -42.31
C LEU A 9 9.78 20.00 -41.35
N TRP A 10 10.03 18.82 -40.75
CA TRP A 10 9.20 18.28 -39.69
C TRP A 10 9.57 18.98 -38.38
N LEU A 11 8.71 19.85 -37.87
CA LEU A 11 8.76 20.38 -36.51
C LEU A 11 8.24 19.29 -35.55
N ALA A 12 9.16 18.61 -34.87
CA ALA A 12 8.83 17.75 -33.73
C ALA A 12 8.46 18.64 -32.55
N GLY A 13 7.17 18.84 -32.34
CA GLY A 13 6.66 19.52 -31.15
C GLY A 13 6.87 18.63 -29.92
N SER A 14 7.80 18.99 -29.05
CA SER A 14 7.93 18.37 -27.73
C SER A 14 6.72 18.76 -26.89
N ILE A 15 5.81 17.83 -26.68
CA ILE A 15 4.72 18.00 -25.71
C ILE A 15 5.35 17.88 -24.32
N TRP A 16 5.68 18.99 -23.72
CA TRP A 16 6.04 19.04 -22.31
C TRP A 16 4.75 18.80 -21.52
N GLY A 17 4.56 17.59 -21.00
CA GLY A 17 3.50 17.32 -20.06
C GLY A 17 3.66 18.23 -18.84
N ALA A 18 2.65 19.04 -18.52
CA ALA A 18 2.62 19.78 -17.28
C ALA A 18 2.76 18.79 -16.12
N PRO A 19 3.52 19.12 -15.06
CA PRO A 19 3.56 18.29 -13.87
C PRO A 19 2.14 18.12 -13.33
N ALA A 20 1.71 16.89 -13.12
CA ALA A 20 0.44 16.63 -12.46
C ALA A 20 0.53 17.22 -11.04
N HIS A 21 -0.32 18.20 -10.75
CA HIS A 21 -0.43 18.75 -9.40
C HIS A 21 -1.08 17.70 -8.51
N ALA A 22 -0.50 17.52 -7.31
CA ALA A 22 -1.12 16.69 -6.28
C ALA A 22 -2.51 17.23 -5.92
N VAL A 23 -3.45 16.33 -5.72
CA VAL A 23 -4.79 16.66 -5.25
C VAL A 23 -4.76 16.72 -3.73
N GLU A 24 -5.30 17.79 -3.16
CA GLU A 24 -5.55 17.92 -1.73
C GLU A 24 -7.02 18.25 -1.48
N ILE A 25 -7.67 17.47 -0.60
CA ILE A 25 -9.07 17.64 -0.23
C ILE A 25 -9.14 17.83 1.29
N THR A 26 -9.72 18.95 1.73
CA THR A 26 -9.97 19.20 3.16
C THR A 26 -11.41 18.86 3.50
N GLN A 27 -11.60 18.01 4.50
CA GLN A 27 -12.88 17.55 4.98
C GLN A 27 -12.88 17.52 6.51
N ASN A 28 -13.83 18.21 7.14
CA ASN A 28 -14.04 18.27 8.60
C ASN A 28 -12.74 18.45 9.43
N GLY A 29 -11.87 19.39 9.00
CA GLY A 29 -10.63 19.73 9.70
C GLY A 29 -9.40 18.89 9.34
N LEU A 30 -9.55 17.78 8.60
CA LEU A 30 -8.43 17.02 8.04
C LEU A 30 -8.21 17.35 6.56
N SER A 31 -6.96 17.40 6.15
CA SER A 31 -6.57 17.45 4.73
C SER A 31 -5.98 16.10 4.33
N PHE A 32 -6.42 15.62 3.17
CA PHE A 32 -5.99 14.38 2.53
C PHE A 32 -5.33 14.70 1.19
N SER A 33 -4.14 14.16 0.92
CA SER A 33 -3.40 14.48 -0.30
C SER A 33 -2.71 13.25 -0.90
N ASP A 34 -2.73 13.16 -2.24
CA ASP A 34 -1.99 12.17 -3.01
C ASP A 34 -0.56 12.62 -3.36
N GLU A 35 -0.02 13.63 -2.68
CA GLU A 35 1.33 14.15 -2.90
C GLU A 35 2.43 13.09 -2.72
N GLY A 36 2.17 12.06 -1.90
CA GLY A 36 3.07 10.93 -1.70
C GLY A 36 3.17 9.99 -2.90
N GLY A 37 2.22 10.08 -3.82
CA GLY A 37 2.21 9.33 -5.09
C GLY A 37 1.68 7.91 -4.97
N GLY A 38 1.71 7.19 -6.11
CA GLY A 38 1.27 5.80 -6.22
C GLY A 38 -0.24 5.62 -6.46
N PHE A 39 -1.06 6.65 -6.31
CA PHE A 39 -2.50 6.63 -6.51
C PHE A 39 -3.01 8.02 -6.94
N THR A 40 -4.29 8.10 -7.27
CA THR A 40 -5.01 9.35 -7.50
C THR A 40 -6.14 9.47 -6.47
N LEU A 41 -6.17 10.55 -5.72
CA LEU A 41 -7.27 10.87 -4.78
C LEU A 41 -8.48 11.36 -5.58
N LYS A 42 -9.62 10.71 -5.43
CA LYS A 42 -10.86 11.00 -6.18
C LYS A 42 -11.90 11.73 -5.35
N GLY A 43 -11.88 11.55 -4.03
CA GLY A 43 -12.86 12.19 -3.16
C GLY A 43 -12.67 11.85 -1.70
N VAL A 44 -13.16 12.74 -0.82
CA VAL A 44 -13.25 12.52 0.61
C VAL A 44 -14.59 13.04 1.09
N SER A 45 -15.27 12.31 1.96
CA SER A 45 -16.52 12.69 2.63
C SER A 45 -16.56 12.16 4.06
N GLY A 46 -17.63 12.46 4.81
CA GLY A 46 -17.78 12.04 6.19
C GLY A 46 -17.14 13.00 7.20
N SER A 47 -17.26 12.66 8.48
CA SER A 47 -16.79 13.50 9.59
C SER A 47 -15.69 12.84 10.45
N GLY A 48 -15.35 11.56 10.19
CA GLY A 48 -14.32 10.83 10.90
C GLY A 48 -14.74 10.24 12.24
N THR A 49 -16.05 10.26 12.54
CA THR A 49 -16.61 9.60 13.71
C THR A 49 -16.91 8.13 13.45
N LEU A 50 -17.24 7.35 14.47
CA LEU A 50 -17.63 5.95 14.32
C LEU A 50 -18.91 5.79 13.49
N ASP A 51 -19.87 6.72 13.66
CA ASP A 51 -21.17 6.68 12.96
C ASP A 51 -21.09 7.28 11.54
N ASP A 52 -20.08 8.12 11.28
CA ASP A 52 -19.86 8.80 10.01
C ASP A 52 -18.34 8.85 9.72
N PRO A 53 -17.72 7.73 9.34
CA PRO A 53 -16.29 7.65 9.07
C PRO A 53 -15.90 8.52 7.87
N PHE A 54 -14.66 8.96 7.80
CA PHE A 54 -14.14 9.52 6.55
C PHE A 54 -14.16 8.44 5.47
N VAL A 55 -14.85 8.71 4.37
CA VAL A 55 -14.84 7.86 3.18
C VAL A 55 -13.85 8.46 2.18
N VAL A 56 -12.74 7.76 1.94
CA VAL A 56 -11.67 8.17 1.02
C VAL A 56 -11.71 7.29 -0.22
N LEU A 57 -11.97 7.91 -1.37
CA LEU A 57 -12.03 7.23 -2.66
C LEU A 57 -10.72 7.44 -3.42
N GLU A 58 -10.10 6.34 -3.84
CA GLU A 58 -8.79 6.32 -4.50
C GLU A 58 -8.76 5.39 -5.72
N GLU A 59 -7.88 5.72 -6.66
CA GLU A 59 -7.54 4.86 -7.80
C GLU A 59 -6.03 4.56 -7.76
N VAL A 60 -5.67 3.28 -7.62
CA VAL A 60 -4.29 2.80 -7.65
C VAL A 60 -3.98 2.24 -9.04
N THR A 61 -2.94 2.80 -9.70
CA THR A 61 -2.65 2.54 -11.11
C THR A 61 -1.44 1.65 -11.36
N GLY A 62 -0.74 1.21 -10.32
CA GLY A 62 0.48 0.43 -10.49
C GLY A 62 0.90 -0.35 -9.24
N PRO A 63 1.99 -1.11 -9.35
CA PRO A 63 2.47 -1.97 -8.27
C PRO A 63 3.26 -1.21 -7.20
N ARG A 64 3.48 0.10 -7.40
CA ARG A 64 4.22 0.90 -6.42
C ARG A 64 3.38 1.13 -5.18
N GLU A 65 4.08 1.27 -4.07
CA GLU A 65 3.52 1.76 -2.82
C GLU A 65 2.80 3.10 -3.07
N ALA A 66 1.58 3.21 -2.58
CA ALA A 66 0.79 4.43 -2.63
C ALA A 66 0.81 5.08 -1.24
N VAL A 67 0.96 6.40 -1.18
CA VAL A 67 1.13 7.11 0.08
C VAL A 67 0.13 8.25 0.19
N LEU A 68 -0.90 8.05 1.02
CA LEU A 68 -1.86 9.08 1.39
C LEU A 68 -1.26 9.92 2.53
N THR A 69 -1.09 11.21 2.28
CA THR A 69 -0.69 12.17 3.31
C THR A 69 -1.93 12.74 4.00
N ILE A 70 -1.96 12.68 5.33
CA ILE A 70 -3.07 13.18 6.15
C ILE A 70 -2.55 14.24 7.11
N ARG A 71 -3.24 15.39 7.20
CA ARG A 71 -2.89 16.52 8.07
C ARG A 71 -4.07 16.92 8.92
N GLY A 72 -3.78 17.48 10.09
CA GLY A 72 -4.79 18.09 10.95
C GLY A 72 -5.34 17.16 12.03
N LEU A 73 -4.83 15.94 12.23
CA LEU A 73 -5.34 15.02 13.25
C LEU A 73 -5.31 15.65 14.66
N ARG A 74 -4.33 16.48 14.93
CA ARG A 74 -4.19 17.22 16.19
C ARG A 74 -5.40 18.12 16.49
N GLU A 75 -6.05 18.65 15.47
CA GLU A 75 -7.16 19.60 15.58
C GLU A 75 -8.51 18.90 15.79
N VAL A 76 -8.58 17.59 15.54
CA VAL A 76 -9.86 16.87 15.50
C VAL A 76 -10.41 16.59 16.89
N GLY A 77 -9.60 16.47 17.93
CA GLY A 77 -10.05 16.29 19.31
C GLY A 77 -11.00 15.11 19.59
N ASN A 78 -11.24 14.25 18.60
CA ASN A 78 -12.11 13.09 18.70
C ASN A 78 -11.28 11.88 19.17
N ARG A 79 -11.78 11.16 20.16
CA ARG A 79 -11.08 9.97 20.70
C ARG A 79 -11.59 8.66 20.14
N ILE A 80 -12.67 8.66 19.38
CA ILE A 80 -13.32 7.48 18.81
C ILE A 80 -13.37 6.27 19.75
N GLY A 81 -13.61 6.51 21.05
CA GLY A 81 -13.68 5.45 22.07
C GLY A 81 -12.33 4.88 22.52
N SER A 82 -11.21 5.49 22.13
CA SER A 82 -9.86 5.12 22.57
C SER A 82 -9.40 5.94 23.79
N HIS A 83 -8.29 5.52 24.40
CA HIS A 83 -7.60 6.29 25.42
C HIS A 83 -6.65 7.35 24.84
N HIS A 84 -6.40 7.31 23.52
CA HIS A 84 -5.56 8.27 22.83
C HIS A 84 -6.21 9.66 22.76
N ILE A 85 -5.40 10.68 22.54
CA ILE A 85 -5.86 12.09 22.55
C ILE A 85 -6.71 12.40 21.31
N ALA A 86 -6.30 11.87 20.16
CA ALA A 86 -6.98 12.08 18.89
C ALA A 86 -7.23 10.73 18.18
N GLY A 87 -8.22 10.72 17.30
CA GLY A 87 -8.51 9.56 16.47
C GLY A 87 -9.60 9.83 15.46
N VAL A 88 -9.62 9.02 14.42
CA VAL A 88 -10.62 9.06 13.36
C VAL A 88 -10.99 7.66 12.89
N ALA A 89 -12.25 7.50 12.50
CA ALA A 89 -12.71 6.34 11.76
C ALA A 89 -12.58 6.61 10.26
N MET A 90 -12.11 5.63 9.52
CA MET A 90 -11.89 5.71 8.07
C MET A 90 -12.46 4.50 7.35
N THR A 91 -13.06 4.77 6.19
CA THR A 91 -13.40 3.78 5.17
C THR A 91 -12.68 4.19 3.88
N LYS A 92 -11.79 3.34 3.39
CA LYS A 92 -11.12 3.54 2.10
C LYS A 92 -11.78 2.68 1.04
N ILE A 93 -12.14 3.30 -0.08
CA ILE A 93 -12.60 2.61 -1.28
C ILE A 93 -11.49 2.76 -2.33
N VAL A 94 -10.81 1.65 -2.62
CA VAL A 94 -9.65 1.63 -3.49
C VAL A 94 -9.99 0.86 -4.76
N VAL A 95 -9.97 1.56 -5.90
CA VAL A 95 -10.22 0.96 -7.22
C VAL A 95 -8.90 0.50 -7.81
N ASN A 96 -8.85 -0.76 -8.20
CA ASN A 96 -7.70 -1.32 -8.92
C ASN A 96 -7.70 -0.85 -10.38
N ARG A 97 -6.85 0.11 -10.71
CA ARG A 97 -6.61 0.58 -12.08
C ARG A 97 -5.28 0.06 -12.64
N SER A 98 -4.62 -0.86 -11.93
CA SER A 98 -3.44 -1.56 -12.44
C SER A 98 -3.84 -2.68 -13.41
N GLU A 99 -2.86 -3.26 -14.06
CA GLU A 99 -3.04 -4.45 -14.91
C GLU A 99 -3.03 -5.75 -14.11
N ASP A 100 -2.64 -5.68 -12.83
CA ASP A 100 -2.44 -6.83 -11.96
C ASP A 100 -3.64 -7.11 -11.06
N THR A 101 -3.92 -8.39 -10.82
CA THR A 101 -4.88 -8.82 -9.79
C THR A 101 -4.21 -8.81 -8.43
N TRP A 102 -4.78 -8.07 -7.47
CA TRP A 102 -4.28 -8.03 -6.10
C TRP A 102 -4.71 -9.28 -5.32
N GLN A 103 -3.77 -9.98 -4.71
CA GLN A 103 -4.05 -11.15 -3.87
C GLN A 103 -4.09 -10.80 -2.38
N ASN A 104 -3.36 -9.77 -2.00
CA ASN A 104 -3.28 -9.25 -0.65
C ASN A 104 -3.19 -7.73 -0.71
N TYR A 105 -3.50 -7.08 0.41
CA TYR A 105 -3.36 -5.63 0.53
C TYR A 105 -2.82 -5.28 1.91
N GLN A 106 -1.89 -4.35 1.98
CA GLN A 106 -1.30 -3.90 3.24
C GLN A 106 -1.51 -2.41 3.43
N LEU A 107 -1.84 -2.03 4.66
CA LEU A 107 -1.83 -0.66 5.14
C LEU A 107 -0.79 -0.54 6.24
N GLU A 108 -0.08 0.58 6.29
CA GLU A 108 0.89 0.90 7.34
C GLU A 108 0.82 2.38 7.69
N LEU A 109 0.84 2.70 8.99
CA LEU A 109 0.92 4.06 9.48
C LEU A 109 2.37 4.47 9.70
N ARG A 110 2.70 5.73 9.33
CA ARG A 110 4.01 6.33 9.61
C ARG A 110 3.88 7.81 9.94
N GLU A 111 4.55 8.27 10.98
CA GLU A 111 4.74 9.71 11.21
C GLU A 111 5.88 10.28 10.37
N VAL A 112 6.88 9.46 10.06
CA VAL A 112 8.05 9.82 9.25
C VAL A 112 8.10 8.91 8.02
N PRO A 113 8.16 9.44 6.79
CA PRO A 113 8.07 8.64 5.57
C PRO A 113 9.12 7.52 5.45
N THR A 114 10.28 7.72 6.04
CA THR A 114 11.45 6.85 5.84
C THR A 114 11.61 5.75 6.90
N ARG A 115 10.69 5.66 7.86
CA ARG A 115 10.76 4.65 8.93
C ARG A 115 9.37 4.25 9.41
N HIS A 116 9.25 3.05 9.94
CA HIS A 116 8.06 2.59 10.65
C HIS A 116 7.78 3.46 11.88
N SER A 117 6.52 3.62 12.25
CA SER A 117 6.11 4.29 13.47
C SER A 117 6.45 3.41 14.67
N PRO A 118 7.34 3.88 15.58
CA PRO A 118 7.60 3.15 16.81
C PRO A 118 6.50 3.42 17.85
N TYR A 119 6.39 2.60 18.86
CA TYR A 119 5.41 2.74 19.95
C TYR A 119 5.39 4.12 20.59
N GLU A 120 6.56 4.76 20.69
CA GLU A 120 6.75 6.04 21.39
C GLU A 120 6.10 7.23 20.66
N ASP A 121 5.80 7.14 19.37
CA ASP A 121 5.14 8.23 18.65
C ASP A 121 3.63 8.27 18.94
N GLY A 122 3.05 7.14 19.35
CA GLY A 122 1.66 7.04 19.78
C GLY A 122 0.65 6.92 18.65
N LEU A 123 1.09 6.97 17.39
CA LEU A 123 0.26 6.74 16.21
C LEU A 123 0.01 5.24 16.07
N SER A 124 -1.26 4.81 15.89
CA SER A 124 -1.58 3.40 15.73
C SER A 124 -2.92 3.15 15.04
N PHE A 125 -3.12 1.93 14.57
CA PHE A 125 -4.44 1.45 14.17
C PHE A 125 -5.29 1.10 15.42
N ALA A 126 -5.65 2.13 16.18
CA ALA A 126 -6.51 2.04 17.37
C ALA A 126 -6.08 0.96 18.37
N GLN A 127 -4.81 0.95 18.72
CA GLN A 127 -4.28 0.09 19.78
C GLN A 127 -5.13 0.23 21.07
N ASN A 128 -5.40 -0.89 21.73
CA ASN A 128 -6.24 -0.96 22.94
C ASN A 128 -7.72 -0.51 22.77
N THR A 129 -8.27 -0.50 21.58
CA THR A 129 -9.72 -0.36 21.40
C THR A 129 -10.41 -1.72 21.44
N VAL A 130 -11.56 -1.76 22.13
CA VAL A 130 -12.36 -2.99 22.32
C VAL A 130 -13.38 -3.19 21.18
N ILE A 131 -13.35 -2.36 20.13
CA ILE A 131 -14.34 -2.39 19.04
C ILE A 131 -13.97 -3.47 18.03
N ALA A 132 -14.55 -4.64 18.17
CA ALA A 132 -14.29 -5.81 17.32
C ALA A 132 -14.63 -5.58 15.82
N SER A 133 -15.54 -4.64 15.52
CA SER A 133 -15.95 -4.28 14.15
C SER A 133 -15.12 -3.15 13.55
N ALA A 134 -14.08 -2.70 14.25
CA ALA A 134 -13.28 -1.54 13.83
C ALA A 134 -12.44 -1.78 12.58
N PHE A 135 -12.24 -3.05 12.18
CA PHE A 135 -11.36 -3.43 11.09
C PHE A 135 -12.05 -4.44 10.19
N THR A 136 -12.41 -4.03 8.99
CA THR A 136 -13.03 -4.91 8.00
C THR A 136 -12.51 -4.61 6.60
N ALA A 137 -12.61 -5.60 5.72
CA ALA A 137 -12.41 -5.40 4.29
C ALA A 137 -13.44 -6.19 3.50
N SER A 138 -14.09 -5.56 2.53
CA SER A 138 -15.15 -6.20 1.74
C SER A 138 -14.64 -7.32 0.85
N SER A 139 -13.41 -7.19 0.34
CA SER A 139 -12.82 -8.12 -0.61
C SER A 139 -11.81 -9.08 0.00
N PHE A 140 -11.38 -8.85 1.24
CA PHE A 140 -10.36 -9.66 1.91
C PHE A 140 -10.87 -10.12 3.28
N PRO A 141 -11.35 -11.36 3.41
CA PRO A 141 -11.96 -11.84 4.66
C PRO A 141 -10.96 -12.08 5.80
N SER A 142 -9.67 -12.18 5.49
CA SER A 142 -8.64 -12.41 6.51
C SER A 142 -7.89 -11.13 6.81
N LEU A 143 -7.78 -10.81 8.09
CA LEU A 143 -7.02 -9.67 8.61
C LEU A 143 -5.90 -10.16 9.51
N GLN A 144 -4.70 -9.69 9.25
CA GLN A 144 -3.56 -9.76 10.15
C GLN A 144 -3.21 -8.37 10.61
N ARG A 145 -3.15 -8.14 11.91
CA ARG A 145 -2.73 -6.89 12.51
C ARG A 145 -1.38 -7.07 13.20
N LEU A 146 -0.48 -6.14 12.98
CA LEU A 146 0.80 -6.04 13.65
C LEU A 146 0.90 -4.64 14.26
N ASP A 147 0.82 -4.54 15.59
CA ASP A 147 0.84 -3.26 16.29
C ASP A 147 2.25 -2.73 16.48
N GLU A 148 3.20 -3.63 16.81
CA GLU A 148 4.58 -3.29 17.09
C GLU A 148 5.57 -4.28 16.45
N PRO A 149 6.69 -3.85 15.96
CA PRO A 149 7.27 -2.51 15.86
C PRO A 149 6.79 -1.71 14.64
N GLN A 150 5.69 -2.12 14.02
CA GLN A 150 5.12 -1.56 12.79
C GLN A 150 3.61 -1.57 12.93
N ASP A 151 2.97 -0.42 12.82
CA ASP A 151 1.52 -0.34 12.75
C ASP A 151 1.04 -0.74 11.37
N THR A 152 0.74 -2.02 11.17
CA THR A 152 0.29 -2.58 9.90
C THR A 152 -0.99 -3.38 9.99
N LEU A 153 -1.79 -3.29 8.93
CA LEU A 153 -2.94 -4.14 8.67
C LEU A 153 -2.71 -4.89 7.35
N GLY A 154 -2.65 -6.21 7.40
CA GLY A 154 -2.54 -7.08 6.25
C GLY A 154 -3.88 -7.74 5.94
N PHE A 155 -4.37 -7.62 4.72
CA PHE A 155 -5.64 -8.17 4.25
C PHE A 155 -5.39 -9.24 3.20
N SER A 156 -6.06 -10.40 3.31
CA SER A 156 -5.86 -11.53 2.40
C SER A 156 -7.09 -12.43 2.29
N GLY A 157 -6.99 -13.47 1.46
CA GLY A 157 -7.97 -14.55 1.34
C GLY A 157 -8.96 -14.41 0.19
N LYS A 158 -8.88 -13.33 -0.60
CA LYS A 158 -9.61 -13.13 -1.85
C LYS A 158 -8.81 -12.23 -2.77
N SER A 159 -9.22 -12.06 -4.01
CA SER A 159 -8.53 -11.21 -4.98
C SER A 159 -9.38 -10.02 -5.42
N VAL A 160 -8.71 -8.97 -5.92
CA VAL A 160 -9.31 -7.79 -6.55
C VAL A 160 -8.73 -7.65 -7.95
N ALA A 161 -9.54 -7.96 -8.95
CA ALA A 161 -9.12 -7.89 -10.35
C ALA A 161 -9.01 -6.43 -10.85
N PRO A 162 -8.32 -6.18 -11.97
CA PRO A 162 -8.35 -4.90 -12.65
C PRO A 162 -9.76 -4.38 -12.87
N GLY A 163 -10.05 -3.14 -12.49
CA GLY A 163 -11.37 -2.51 -12.56
C GLY A 163 -12.29 -2.76 -11.36
N GLU A 164 -11.99 -3.72 -10.50
CA GLU A 164 -12.72 -3.95 -9.26
C GLU A 164 -12.25 -3.01 -8.14
N SER A 165 -12.99 -2.98 -7.04
CA SER A 165 -12.65 -2.20 -5.85
C SER A 165 -12.62 -3.05 -4.59
N ALA A 166 -11.77 -2.63 -3.65
CA ALA A 166 -11.79 -3.10 -2.27
C ALA A 166 -12.17 -1.95 -1.33
N GLU A 167 -12.93 -2.29 -0.30
CA GLU A 167 -13.27 -1.35 0.78
C GLU A 167 -12.60 -1.82 2.07
N PHE A 168 -11.94 -0.90 2.76
CA PHE A 168 -11.23 -1.14 4.02
C PHE A 168 -11.77 -0.17 5.07
N THR A 169 -12.28 -0.68 6.19
CA THR A 169 -12.69 0.11 7.34
C THR A 169 -11.71 -0.11 8.47
N PHE A 170 -11.21 0.97 9.06
CA PHE A 170 -10.26 0.95 10.16
C PHE A 170 -10.31 2.23 10.98
N LEU A 171 -9.68 2.18 12.15
CA LEU A 171 -9.52 3.33 13.04
C LEU A 171 -8.05 3.73 13.11
N VAL A 172 -7.79 5.02 13.11
CA VAL A 172 -6.48 5.61 13.40
C VAL A 172 -6.58 6.39 14.69
N THR A 173 -5.65 6.17 15.60
CA THR A 173 -5.57 6.92 16.86
C THR A 173 -4.15 7.36 17.12
N ASP A 174 -4.00 8.43 17.89
CA ASP A 174 -2.69 8.99 18.20
C ASP A 174 -2.69 9.58 19.63
N MET A 175 -1.68 9.18 20.42
CA MET A 175 -1.49 9.66 21.79
C MET A 175 -0.80 11.03 21.82
N SER A 176 0.04 11.33 20.83
CA SER A 176 0.81 12.56 20.74
C SER A 176 0.78 13.17 19.33
N PRO A 177 -0.41 13.50 18.80
CA PRO A 177 -0.58 13.82 17.40
C PRO A 177 0.28 14.99 16.96
N ILE A 178 1.01 14.79 15.87
CA ILE A 178 1.75 15.81 15.15
C ILE A 178 0.92 16.38 13.99
N GLY A 179 1.45 17.38 13.30
CA GLY A 179 0.69 18.05 12.23
C GLY A 179 0.38 17.20 11.00
N ARG A 180 1.06 16.05 10.84
CA ARG A 180 0.96 15.22 9.64
C ARG A 180 1.38 13.79 9.93
N PHE A 181 0.68 12.82 9.31
CA PHE A 181 1.09 11.42 9.24
C PHE A 181 0.81 10.87 7.83
N TYR A 182 1.27 9.65 7.58
CA TYR A 182 1.19 8.99 6.29
C TYR A 182 0.53 7.62 6.43
N LEU A 183 -0.38 7.31 5.52
CA LEU A 183 -0.91 5.97 5.34
C LEU A 183 -0.27 5.38 4.07
N TYR A 184 0.66 4.50 4.28
CA TYR A 184 1.25 3.67 3.25
C TYR A 184 0.31 2.54 2.90
N GLN A 185 0.21 2.23 1.63
CA GLN A 185 -0.69 1.21 1.13
C GLN A 185 -0.06 0.50 -0.06
N GLN A 186 -0.13 -0.81 -0.05
CA GLN A 186 0.49 -1.62 -1.08
C GLN A 186 -0.35 -2.83 -1.41
N PRO A 187 -0.76 -2.98 -2.68
CA PRO A 187 -1.24 -4.26 -3.19
C PRO A 187 -0.05 -5.22 -3.25
N LEU A 188 -0.14 -6.34 -2.54
CA LEU A 188 0.89 -7.36 -2.56
C LEU A 188 0.51 -8.41 -3.60
N GLN A 189 1.44 -8.64 -4.53
CA GLN A 189 1.37 -9.77 -5.44
C GLN A 189 1.68 -11.07 -4.68
N PRO A 190 1.13 -12.22 -5.11
CA PRO A 190 1.63 -13.47 -4.59
C PRO A 190 3.14 -13.48 -4.82
N VAL A 191 3.90 -13.81 -3.80
CA VAL A 191 5.31 -14.16 -4.00
C VAL A 191 5.27 -15.34 -4.94
N SER A 192 5.44 -15.11 -6.25
CA SER A 192 5.82 -16.18 -7.17
C SER A 192 7.07 -16.74 -6.54
N GLU A 193 6.99 -17.96 -6.01
CA GLU A 193 8.16 -18.73 -5.69
C GLU A 193 8.99 -18.71 -6.97
N MET A 194 9.95 -17.82 -7.05
CA MET A 194 11.10 -17.99 -7.91
C MET A 194 11.83 -19.18 -7.31
N MET A 195 11.30 -20.38 -7.55
CA MET A 195 12.12 -21.56 -7.54
C MET A 195 13.19 -21.28 -8.61
N PRO A 196 14.44 -21.10 -8.23
CA PRO A 196 15.48 -21.18 -9.21
C PRO A 196 15.29 -22.57 -9.84
N ASP A 197 15.15 -22.63 -11.16
CA ASP A 197 15.25 -23.86 -11.90
C ASP A 197 16.53 -24.57 -11.44
N LEU A 198 16.38 -25.48 -10.49
CA LEU A 198 17.42 -26.44 -10.16
C LEU A 198 17.45 -27.37 -11.37
N GLU A 199 18.25 -27.00 -12.35
CA GLU A 199 18.67 -27.95 -13.39
C GLU A 199 19.06 -29.25 -12.68
N PRO A 200 18.48 -30.40 -13.08
CA PRO A 200 18.87 -31.67 -12.47
C PRO A 200 20.35 -31.84 -12.71
N THR A 201 21.14 -31.66 -11.67
CA THR A 201 22.58 -31.97 -11.70
C THR A 201 22.72 -33.43 -12.07
N ASN A 202 23.12 -33.66 -13.30
CA ASN A 202 23.40 -34.98 -13.84
C ASN A 202 24.54 -35.61 -13.01
N VAL A 203 24.18 -36.39 -12.00
CA VAL A 203 25.13 -37.16 -11.22
C VAL A 203 25.63 -38.26 -12.14
N GLN A 204 26.74 -37.99 -12.80
CA GLN A 204 27.51 -39.02 -13.48
C GLN A 204 27.92 -40.08 -12.46
N GLN A 205 27.27 -41.23 -12.58
CA GLN A 205 27.55 -42.44 -11.84
C GLN A 205 28.95 -42.91 -12.26
N GLY A 206 29.97 -42.55 -11.47
CA GLY A 206 31.33 -43.01 -11.64
C GLY A 206 31.43 -44.51 -11.33
N ASP A 207 31.72 -45.28 -12.35
CA ASP A 207 32.05 -46.70 -12.32
C ASP A 207 33.17 -46.99 -11.30
N ALA A 208 32.81 -47.55 -10.16
CA ALA A 208 33.78 -48.15 -9.24
C ALA A 208 34.19 -49.55 -9.76
N ARG A 209 35.23 -49.60 -10.57
CA ARG A 209 35.93 -50.86 -10.88
C ARG A 209 36.68 -51.33 -9.63
N LEU A 210 36.15 -52.36 -9.03
CA LEU A 210 36.85 -53.23 -8.08
C LEU A 210 38.05 -53.87 -8.75
N SER A 211 39.24 -53.46 -8.43
CA SER A 211 40.45 -54.28 -8.66
C SER A 211 40.74 -55.13 -7.43
N ARG A 212 40.46 -56.41 -7.56
CA ARG A 212 40.94 -57.51 -6.72
C ARG A 212 42.32 -57.89 -7.17
N GLU A 213 43.30 -57.79 -6.33
CA GLU A 213 44.54 -58.58 -6.29
C GLU A 213 44.99 -58.46 -4.84
N GLY A 214 45.15 -59.49 -4.09
CA GLY A 214 45.70 -60.79 -4.39
C GLY A 214 46.95 -60.98 -3.51
N SER A 215 46.77 -61.76 -2.44
CA SER A 215 47.72 -62.80 -2.04
C SER A 215 48.98 -62.45 -1.23
N VAL A 216 49.06 -63.17 -0.13
CA VAL A 216 50.19 -63.98 0.37
C VAL A 216 51.35 -63.25 1.06
N ASN A 217 51.46 -63.34 2.35
CA ASN A 217 52.19 -64.24 3.25
C ASN A 217 51.96 -63.84 4.71
#